data_fda4b5f670c2a45594a94827f38a0047
#
_entry.id   fda4b5f670c2a45594a94827f38a0047
#
_cell.length_a   1.000
_cell.length_b   1.000
_cell.length_c   1.000
_cell.angle_alpha   90.00
_cell.angle_beta   90.00
_cell.angle_gamma   90.00
#
_symmetry.space_group_name_H-M   'P 1'
#
loop_
_entity.id
_entity.type
_entity.pdbx_description
1 polymer ?
#
loop_
_entity_poly.entity_id
_entity_poly.type
_entity_poly.pdbx_seq_one_letter_code
_entity_poly.pdbx_strand_id
1 'polypeptide(L)'
;MRTDLFFYPAIAAAVLSSCGGKKDAAEVNKKPNVLFIYADDIGYGDLSCYGGKSIITPNVEKLASEGIMFTNAHCGASTSTPSRYGMLTGEYPWRKKGTGIAAGDAAMIIKPNIYTMADMFVDAGYSTGVIGKWHLGLGDKAGQQDWNGLVSPNPSDIGFEFSHIMAATADRVPCIWIENGRALGLSPDDPVEVSYTKNFPGEPTGKDNPELLRLHPSHGHDMSIVNGISRIGYMRGGKSALWRDQDIQDSIIANAVRFIEEKSASDKPWFLYLATNDIHVPRDPHERFVGKSGHGLRGDALLSFD
;
A
#
# COMPACT_ATOMS: atom_id res chain seq x y z
N MET A 1 30.34 68.84 -71.86
CA MET A 1 30.55 69.46 -70.52
C MET A 1 29.94 68.60 -69.50
N ARG A 2 30.70 68.10 -68.61
CA ARG A 2 30.34 67.03 -67.68
C ARG A 2 29.65 67.63 -66.52
N THR A 3 28.48 67.04 -66.15
CA THR A 3 27.77 67.23 -64.89
C THR A 3 27.90 65.96 -64.08
N ASP A 4 28.73 66.00 -63.05
CA ASP A 4 28.95 64.92 -62.14
C ASP A 4 27.76 64.89 -61.15
N LEU A 5 26.94 63.80 -61.19
CA LEU A 5 25.91 63.53 -60.22
C LEU A 5 26.54 62.78 -59.06
N PHE A 6 26.63 63.44 -57.95
CA PHE A 6 27.01 62.78 -56.68
C PHE A 6 25.79 62.01 -56.14
N PHE A 7 25.85 60.68 -56.13
CA PHE A 7 24.99 59.81 -55.42
C PHE A 7 25.41 59.71 -53.95
N TYR A 8 24.61 60.23 -53.05
CA TYR A 8 24.75 59.90 -51.60
C TYR A 8 24.02 58.60 -51.32
N PRO A 9 24.70 57.57 -50.75
CA PRO A 9 23.99 56.42 -50.28
C PRO A 9 23.31 56.78 -48.91
N ALA A 10 22.04 56.83 -48.90
CA ALA A 10 21.24 56.87 -47.65
C ALA A 10 21.50 55.59 -46.89
N ILE A 11 22.28 55.66 -45.81
CA ILE A 11 22.41 54.57 -44.86
C ILE A 11 21.12 54.47 -44.07
N ALA A 12 20.25 53.55 -44.46
CA ALA A 12 19.11 53.15 -43.67
C ALA A 12 19.66 52.36 -42.44
N ALA A 13 19.75 53.03 -41.32
CA ALA A 13 19.95 52.38 -40.03
C ALA A 13 18.72 51.55 -39.70
N ALA A 14 18.75 50.27 -40.07
CA ALA A 14 17.79 49.30 -39.57
C ALA A 14 18.02 49.12 -38.04
N VAL A 15 17.19 49.79 -37.28
CA VAL A 15 17.06 49.52 -35.82
C VAL A 15 16.53 48.10 -35.71
N LEU A 16 17.40 47.14 -35.54
CA LEU A 16 17.04 45.80 -35.03
C LEU A 16 16.58 45.97 -33.59
N SER A 17 15.29 46.24 -33.45
CA SER A 17 14.62 46.01 -32.17
C SER A 17 14.71 44.51 -31.90
N SER A 18 15.78 44.13 -31.25
CA SER A 18 15.86 42.84 -30.59
C SER A 18 14.69 42.81 -29.58
N CYS A 19 13.58 42.20 -29.96
CA CYS A 19 12.64 41.65 -29.04
C CYS A 19 13.43 40.62 -28.24
N GLY A 20 14.01 41.06 -27.13
CA GLY A 20 14.42 40.22 -26.05
C GLY A 20 13.16 39.57 -25.46
N GLY A 21 12.63 38.58 -26.18
CA GLY A 21 11.75 37.62 -25.58
C GLY A 21 12.52 37.08 -24.38
N LYS A 22 12.06 37.37 -23.18
CA LYS A 22 12.43 36.54 -22.03
C LYS A 22 12.24 35.11 -22.52
N LYS A 23 13.35 34.39 -22.72
CA LYS A 23 13.28 32.93 -22.72
C LYS A 23 12.65 32.64 -21.38
N ASP A 24 11.36 32.30 -21.41
CA ASP A 24 10.72 31.63 -20.28
C ASP A 24 11.72 30.54 -19.91
N ALA A 25 12.27 30.65 -18.69
CA ALA A 25 13.09 29.61 -18.15
C ALA A 25 12.29 28.33 -18.37
N ALA A 26 12.81 27.40 -19.16
CA ALA A 26 12.10 26.16 -19.46
C ALA A 26 11.54 25.70 -18.13
N GLU A 27 10.20 25.61 -18.02
CA GLU A 27 9.57 25.02 -16.86
C GLU A 27 10.32 23.72 -16.63
N VAL A 28 11.10 23.66 -15.58
CA VAL A 28 11.77 22.43 -15.18
C VAL A 28 10.64 21.45 -15.02
N ASN A 29 10.55 20.48 -15.91
CA ASN A 29 9.43 19.55 -15.99
C ASN A 29 9.42 18.79 -14.66
N LYS A 30 8.69 19.34 -13.67
CA LYS A 30 8.66 18.84 -12.31
C LYS A 30 8.03 17.45 -12.36
N LYS A 31 8.77 16.44 -11.95
CA LYS A 31 8.25 15.07 -11.92
C LYS A 31 7.00 15.00 -11.06
N PRO A 32 5.92 14.33 -11.50
CA PRO A 32 4.70 14.21 -10.71
C PRO A 32 4.92 13.36 -9.47
N ASN A 33 4.18 13.64 -8.41
CA ASN A 33 4.02 12.70 -7.31
C ASN A 33 3.18 11.51 -7.79
N VAL A 34 3.43 10.32 -7.24
CA VAL A 34 2.73 9.09 -7.63
C VAL A 34 2.15 8.41 -6.40
N LEU A 35 0.82 8.38 -6.35
CA LEU A 35 0.07 7.58 -5.39
C LEU A 35 -0.47 6.33 -6.09
N PHE A 36 0.03 5.16 -5.68
CA PHE A 36 -0.41 3.88 -6.21
C PHE A 36 -1.29 3.16 -5.18
N ILE A 37 -2.61 3.21 -5.36
CA ILE A 37 -3.58 2.56 -4.48
C ILE A 37 -3.81 1.12 -4.96
N TYR A 38 -3.54 0.16 -4.09
CA TYR A 38 -3.70 -1.26 -4.37
C TYR A 38 -4.75 -1.86 -3.43
N ALA A 39 -5.97 -1.96 -3.93
CA ALA A 39 -7.10 -2.49 -3.17
C ALA A 39 -7.00 -4.01 -3.00
N ASP A 40 -7.64 -4.53 -1.95
CA ASP A 40 -7.62 -5.96 -1.62
C ASP A 40 -9.01 -6.58 -1.76
N ASP A 41 -9.11 -7.63 -2.56
CA ASP A 41 -10.35 -8.39 -2.85
C ASP A 41 -11.49 -7.59 -3.51
N ILE A 42 -11.24 -6.39 -4.02
CA ILE A 42 -12.23 -5.62 -4.76
C ILE A 42 -12.32 -6.15 -6.18
N GLY A 43 -13.51 -6.65 -6.53
CA GLY A 43 -13.80 -7.14 -7.87
C GLY A 43 -14.23 -6.02 -8.82
N TYR A 44 -14.11 -6.27 -10.12
CA TYR A 44 -14.55 -5.36 -11.18
C TYR A 44 -16.00 -4.90 -10.99
N GLY A 45 -16.91 -5.81 -10.61
CA GLY A 45 -18.33 -5.52 -10.39
C GLY A 45 -18.67 -4.88 -9.04
N ASP A 46 -17.71 -4.65 -8.17
CA ASP A 46 -17.94 -3.96 -6.90
C ASP A 46 -18.00 -2.45 -7.07
N LEU A 47 -17.25 -1.91 -8.03
CA LEU A 47 -17.14 -0.47 -8.24
C LEU A 47 -18.22 0.04 -9.19
N SER A 48 -18.91 1.11 -8.80
CA SER A 48 -20.00 1.68 -9.60
C SER A 48 -19.54 2.24 -10.95
N CYS A 49 -18.32 2.77 -11.05
CA CYS A 49 -17.75 3.22 -12.33
C CYS A 49 -17.58 2.10 -13.36
N TYR A 50 -17.47 0.84 -12.92
CA TYR A 50 -17.46 -0.34 -13.79
C TYR A 50 -18.80 -1.05 -13.92
N GLY A 51 -19.88 -0.38 -13.50
CA GLY A 51 -21.25 -0.88 -13.63
C GLY A 51 -21.78 -1.65 -12.42
N GLY A 52 -21.06 -1.66 -11.29
CA GLY A 52 -21.58 -2.13 -10.00
C GLY A 52 -22.84 -1.35 -9.61
N LYS A 53 -23.91 -2.06 -9.22
CA LYS A 53 -25.21 -1.44 -8.94
C LYS A 53 -25.60 -1.48 -7.47
N SER A 54 -24.94 -2.32 -6.69
CA SER A 54 -25.34 -2.55 -5.29
C SER A 54 -24.88 -1.44 -4.36
N ILE A 55 -23.71 -0.89 -4.60
CA ILE A 55 -23.09 0.14 -3.77
C ILE A 55 -22.50 1.21 -4.70
N ILE A 56 -22.78 2.46 -4.37
CA ILE A 56 -22.20 3.59 -5.10
C ILE A 56 -20.85 3.94 -4.45
N THR A 57 -19.83 4.11 -5.29
CA THR A 57 -18.45 4.45 -4.89
C THR A 57 -18.09 5.83 -5.49
N PRO A 58 -18.57 6.93 -4.87
CA PRO A 58 -18.49 8.26 -5.48
C PRO A 58 -17.07 8.79 -5.61
N ASN A 59 -16.15 8.44 -4.71
CA ASN A 59 -14.77 8.88 -4.79
C ASN A 59 -14.01 8.17 -5.92
N VAL A 60 -14.23 6.86 -6.09
CA VAL A 60 -13.67 6.11 -7.23
C VAL A 60 -14.29 6.55 -8.54
N GLU A 61 -15.60 6.85 -8.58
CA GLU A 61 -16.27 7.44 -9.76
C GLU A 61 -15.65 8.78 -10.16
N LYS A 62 -15.37 9.63 -9.17
CA LYS A 62 -14.72 10.92 -9.41
C LYS A 62 -13.35 10.72 -10.06
N LEU A 63 -12.50 9.84 -9.50
CA LEU A 63 -11.20 9.51 -10.10
C LEU A 63 -11.35 9.00 -11.53
N ALA A 64 -12.31 8.10 -11.78
CA ALA A 64 -12.58 7.58 -13.13
C ALA A 64 -13.01 8.67 -14.10
N SER A 65 -13.81 9.65 -13.66
CA SER A 65 -14.30 10.76 -14.49
C SER A 65 -13.22 11.80 -14.82
N GLU A 66 -12.23 11.95 -13.95
CA GLU A 66 -11.12 12.91 -14.08
C GLU A 66 -9.87 12.30 -14.72
N GLY A 67 -9.84 10.98 -14.92
CA GLY A 67 -8.67 10.23 -15.39
C GLY A 67 -8.96 9.29 -16.55
N ILE A 68 -8.16 8.24 -16.63
CA ILE A 68 -8.28 7.17 -17.62
C ILE A 68 -8.78 5.90 -16.93
N MET A 69 -9.89 5.37 -17.43
CA MET A 69 -10.46 4.12 -16.95
C MET A 69 -10.08 2.96 -17.89
N PHE A 70 -9.39 1.96 -17.36
CA PHE A 70 -9.01 0.76 -18.12
C PHE A 70 -10.12 -0.29 -18.00
N THR A 71 -10.75 -0.63 -19.12
CA THR A 71 -11.83 -1.62 -19.17
C THR A 71 -11.36 -3.06 -19.36
N ASN A 72 -10.09 -3.27 -19.62
CA ASN A 72 -9.48 -4.57 -19.85
C ASN A 72 -8.08 -4.68 -19.21
N ALA A 73 -8.00 -4.32 -17.92
CA ALA A 73 -6.79 -4.50 -17.13
C ALA A 73 -6.89 -5.77 -16.29
N HIS A 74 -5.78 -6.50 -16.16
CA HIS A 74 -5.73 -7.78 -15.47
C HIS A 74 -4.58 -7.81 -14.47
N CYS A 75 -4.85 -8.28 -13.25
CA CYS A 75 -3.81 -8.60 -12.29
C CYS A 75 -3.00 -9.82 -12.76
N GLY A 76 -1.72 -9.85 -12.44
CA GLY A 76 -0.83 -10.98 -12.77
C GLY A 76 -1.19 -12.30 -12.05
N ALA A 77 -1.97 -12.22 -10.98
CA ALA A 77 -2.52 -13.35 -10.23
C ALA A 77 -3.79 -12.92 -9.47
N SER A 78 -4.64 -13.88 -9.13
CA SER A 78 -5.92 -13.64 -8.44
C SER A 78 -5.81 -13.55 -6.92
N THR A 79 -4.68 -13.95 -6.35
CA THR A 79 -4.46 -13.94 -4.89
C THR A 79 -3.35 -12.95 -4.49
N SER A 80 -3.39 -12.52 -3.24
CA SER A 80 -2.64 -11.39 -2.72
C SER A 80 -1.12 -11.45 -2.93
N THR A 81 -0.43 -12.43 -2.32
CA THR A 81 1.04 -12.53 -2.37
C THR A 81 1.58 -12.58 -3.80
N PRO A 82 1.10 -13.50 -4.69
CA PRO A 82 1.62 -13.57 -6.05
C PRO A 82 1.31 -12.30 -6.86
N SER A 83 0.15 -11.68 -6.68
CA SER A 83 -0.19 -10.43 -7.35
C SER A 83 0.73 -9.29 -6.95
N ARG A 84 0.98 -9.12 -5.63
CA ARG A 84 1.90 -8.10 -5.08
C ARG A 84 3.33 -8.35 -5.50
N TYR A 85 3.77 -9.61 -5.53
CA TYR A 85 5.10 -9.99 -6.05
C TYR A 85 5.26 -9.53 -7.51
N GLY A 86 4.32 -9.91 -8.37
CA GLY A 86 4.39 -9.56 -9.79
C GLY A 86 4.36 -8.06 -10.04
N MET A 87 3.55 -7.33 -9.28
CA MET A 87 3.43 -5.88 -9.39
C MET A 87 4.72 -5.16 -8.98
N LEU A 88 5.36 -5.57 -7.87
CA LEU A 88 6.58 -4.93 -7.39
C LEU A 88 7.82 -5.31 -8.21
N THR A 89 7.89 -6.53 -8.76
CA THR A 89 9.08 -7.03 -9.47
C THR A 89 8.98 -6.99 -10.98
N GLY A 90 7.79 -6.79 -11.54
CA GLY A 90 7.56 -6.93 -12.99
C GLY A 90 7.67 -8.38 -13.50
N GLU A 91 7.83 -9.36 -12.61
CA GLU A 91 7.96 -10.77 -12.96
C GLU A 91 6.66 -11.52 -12.68
N TYR A 92 6.19 -12.33 -13.61
CA TYR A 92 5.03 -13.19 -13.34
C TYR A 92 5.31 -14.19 -12.22
N PRO A 93 4.45 -14.28 -11.19
CA PRO A 93 4.71 -15.10 -9.99
C PRO A 93 4.87 -16.59 -10.31
N TRP A 94 4.21 -17.12 -11.32
CA TRP A 94 4.32 -18.51 -11.73
C TRP A 94 5.69 -18.88 -12.31
N ARG A 95 6.54 -17.91 -12.63
CA ARG A 95 7.93 -18.12 -13.04
C ARG A 95 8.86 -18.39 -11.87
N LYS A 96 8.44 -18.09 -10.65
CA LYS A 96 9.27 -18.24 -9.44
C LYS A 96 8.59 -19.10 -8.39
N LYS A 97 9.31 -20.12 -7.92
CA LYS A 97 8.86 -20.95 -6.80
C LYS A 97 8.79 -20.11 -5.52
N GLY A 98 7.83 -20.41 -4.65
CA GLY A 98 7.68 -19.76 -3.34
C GLY A 98 6.90 -18.44 -3.37
N THR A 99 6.24 -18.11 -4.46
CA THR A 99 5.39 -16.91 -4.61
C THR A 99 3.90 -17.20 -4.37
N GLY A 100 3.55 -18.35 -3.79
CA GLY A 100 2.19 -18.64 -3.32
C GLY A 100 1.79 -17.79 -2.13
N ILE A 101 0.56 -17.99 -1.63
CA ILE A 101 0.03 -17.24 -0.48
C ILE A 101 0.97 -17.42 0.73
N ALA A 102 1.55 -16.34 1.21
CA ALA A 102 2.49 -16.34 2.32
C ALA A 102 1.80 -16.47 3.69
N ALA A 103 2.43 -17.20 4.61
CA ALA A 103 2.09 -17.12 6.03
C ALA A 103 2.51 -15.75 6.60
N GLY A 104 1.98 -15.36 7.77
CA GLY A 104 2.36 -14.09 8.40
C GLY A 104 3.80 -14.06 8.91
N ASP A 105 4.36 -15.25 9.17
CA ASP A 105 5.77 -15.45 9.56
C ASP A 105 6.64 -15.93 8.39
N ALA A 106 6.19 -15.78 7.15
CA ALA A 106 7.00 -16.14 5.99
C ALA A 106 8.27 -15.29 5.90
N ALA A 107 9.35 -15.90 5.41
CA ALA A 107 10.54 -15.14 5.03
C ALA A 107 10.23 -14.20 3.86
N MET A 108 10.96 -13.09 3.79
CA MET A 108 10.79 -12.11 2.72
C MET A 108 11.04 -12.75 1.35
N ILE A 109 10.03 -12.69 0.48
CA ILE A 109 10.00 -13.38 -0.82
C ILE A 109 10.83 -12.61 -1.85
N ILE A 110 10.72 -11.29 -1.85
CA ILE A 110 11.53 -10.39 -2.69
C ILE A 110 12.85 -10.18 -1.96
N LYS A 111 13.91 -10.77 -2.49
CA LYS A 111 15.24 -10.62 -1.87
C LYS A 111 15.85 -9.26 -2.17
N PRO A 112 16.71 -8.72 -1.28
CA PRO A 112 17.32 -7.39 -1.43
C PRO A 112 18.10 -7.13 -2.73
N ASN A 113 18.49 -8.19 -3.44
CA ASN A 113 19.18 -8.08 -4.74
C ASN A 113 18.24 -8.06 -5.95
N ILE A 114 16.94 -8.09 -5.74
CA ILE A 114 15.93 -8.02 -6.80
C ILE A 114 15.54 -6.55 -6.98
N TYR A 115 15.71 -6.04 -8.19
CA TYR A 115 15.29 -4.69 -8.56
C TYR A 115 13.77 -4.60 -8.59
N THR A 116 13.22 -3.64 -7.88
CA THR A 116 11.78 -3.47 -7.70
C THR A 116 11.27 -2.16 -8.31
N MET A 117 9.95 -2.02 -8.36
CA MET A 117 9.32 -0.75 -8.71
C MET A 117 9.73 0.37 -7.73
N ALA A 118 9.93 0.08 -6.45
CA ALA A 118 10.41 1.08 -5.49
C ALA A 118 11.84 1.53 -5.80
N ASP A 119 12.74 0.60 -6.13
CA ASP A 119 14.11 0.94 -6.56
C ASP A 119 14.11 1.82 -7.81
N MET A 120 13.24 1.54 -8.78
CA MET A 120 13.06 2.36 -9.97
C MET A 120 12.69 3.81 -9.60
N PHE A 121 11.81 4.01 -8.62
CA PHE A 121 11.46 5.35 -8.15
C PHE A 121 12.62 6.02 -7.39
N VAL A 122 13.38 5.26 -6.58
CA VAL A 122 14.60 5.77 -5.92
C VAL A 122 15.61 6.26 -6.95
N ASP A 123 15.90 5.44 -7.97
CA ASP A 123 16.83 5.81 -9.06
C ASP A 123 16.32 7.03 -9.85
N ALA A 124 15.02 7.19 -9.95
CA ALA A 124 14.40 8.38 -10.53
C ALA A 124 14.40 9.60 -9.59
N GLY A 125 14.93 9.49 -8.37
CA GLY A 125 15.06 10.59 -7.42
C GLY A 125 13.82 10.85 -6.56
N TYR A 126 12.91 9.87 -6.41
CA TYR A 126 11.73 9.99 -5.57
C TYR A 126 12.02 9.60 -4.12
N SER A 127 11.26 10.19 -3.19
CA SER A 127 11.04 9.58 -1.86
C SER A 127 9.99 8.48 -1.98
N THR A 128 10.23 7.34 -1.34
CA THR A 128 9.38 6.16 -1.52
C THR A 128 8.76 5.70 -0.20
N GLY A 129 7.51 5.29 -0.24
CA GLY A 129 6.81 4.76 0.92
C GLY A 129 5.90 3.59 0.59
N VAL A 130 5.71 2.69 1.57
CA VAL A 130 4.69 1.64 1.53
C VAL A 130 3.88 1.68 2.82
N ILE A 131 2.55 1.72 2.67
CA ILE A 131 1.63 1.79 3.81
C ILE A 131 0.49 0.79 3.62
N GLY A 132 0.19 0.04 4.69
CA GLY A 132 -0.90 -0.92 4.74
C GLY A 132 -0.48 -2.37 4.57
N LYS A 133 -1.23 -3.15 3.80
CA LYS A 133 -0.99 -4.59 3.63
C LYS A 133 0.30 -4.89 2.88
N TRP A 134 1.19 -5.66 3.51
CA TRP A 134 2.43 -6.12 2.89
C TRP A 134 2.29 -7.50 2.22
N HIS A 135 2.14 -8.55 3.00
CA HIS A 135 1.90 -9.93 2.58
C HIS A 135 2.96 -10.53 1.63
N LEU A 136 4.20 -10.11 1.77
CA LEU A 136 5.35 -10.61 0.99
C LEU A 136 6.46 -11.20 1.87
N GLY A 137 6.12 -11.50 3.14
CA GLY A 137 7.06 -11.99 4.12
C GLY A 137 8.04 -10.95 4.62
N LEU A 138 8.69 -11.23 5.72
CA LEU A 138 9.68 -10.39 6.41
C LEU A 138 10.77 -11.27 7.00
N GLY A 139 11.98 -10.72 7.13
CA GLY A 139 13.11 -11.48 7.68
C GLY A 139 13.68 -12.52 6.70
N ASP A 140 14.77 -13.15 7.08
CA ASP A 140 15.50 -14.11 6.25
C ASP A 140 14.89 -15.51 6.24
N LYS A 141 14.29 -15.92 7.36
CA LYS A 141 13.79 -17.28 7.57
C LYS A 141 12.39 -17.26 8.16
N ALA A 142 11.51 -18.10 7.62
CA ALA A 142 10.16 -18.28 8.13
C ALA A 142 10.18 -18.75 9.60
N GLY A 143 9.31 -18.16 10.42
CA GLY A 143 9.17 -18.48 11.84
C GLY A 143 10.33 -18.04 12.72
N GLN A 144 11.28 -17.23 12.20
CA GLN A 144 12.43 -16.74 12.94
C GLN A 144 12.52 -15.21 13.02
N GLN A 145 11.41 -14.52 12.77
CA GLN A 145 11.35 -13.07 12.90
C GLN A 145 11.45 -12.66 14.37
N ASP A 146 12.31 -11.70 14.66
CA ASP A 146 12.32 -11.03 15.96
C ASP A 146 11.29 -9.92 16.00
N TRP A 147 10.04 -10.28 16.32
CA TRP A 147 8.94 -9.31 16.39
C TRP A 147 9.11 -8.25 17.48
N ASN A 148 10.03 -8.48 18.43
CA ASN A 148 10.30 -7.56 19.53
C ASN A 148 11.53 -6.68 19.29
N GLY A 149 12.21 -6.89 18.17
CA GLY A 149 13.39 -6.14 17.75
C GLY A 149 13.24 -5.52 16.36
N LEU A 150 14.30 -5.57 15.58
CA LEU A 150 14.32 -5.17 14.18
C LEU A 150 14.17 -6.41 13.29
N VAL A 151 13.06 -6.50 12.57
CA VAL A 151 12.88 -7.53 11.54
C VAL A 151 13.58 -7.09 10.26
N SER A 152 14.57 -7.86 9.80
CA SER A 152 15.33 -7.62 8.57
C SER A 152 15.60 -8.94 7.84
N PRO A 153 15.54 -9.00 6.49
CA PRO A 153 15.14 -7.89 5.61
C PRO A 153 13.67 -7.50 5.75
N ASN A 154 13.37 -6.26 5.33
CA ASN A 154 12.06 -5.63 5.37
C ASN A 154 11.88 -4.70 4.14
N PRO A 155 10.80 -3.95 3.95
CA PRO A 155 10.62 -3.10 2.78
C PRO A 155 11.75 -2.11 2.49
N SER A 156 12.52 -1.67 3.50
CA SER A 156 13.64 -0.76 3.27
C SER A 156 14.79 -1.38 2.46
N ASP A 157 14.90 -2.70 2.49
CA ASP A 157 15.93 -3.45 1.77
C ASP A 157 15.62 -3.62 0.26
N ILE A 158 14.44 -3.14 -0.18
CA ILE A 158 13.97 -3.21 -1.57
C ILE A 158 13.41 -1.88 -2.07
N GLY A 159 13.98 -0.77 -1.64
CA GLY A 159 13.75 0.55 -2.20
C GLY A 159 12.66 1.39 -1.52
N PHE A 160 12.05 0.98 -0.41
CA PHE A 160 11.12 1.83 0.34
C PHE A 160 11.82 2.56 1.48
N GLU A 161 11.93 3.90 1.39
CA GLU A 161 12.52 4.74 2.45
C GLU A 161 11.65 4.78 3.73
N PHE A 162 10.35 4.57 3.59
CA PHE A 162 9.39 4.52 4.69
C PHE A 162 8.44 3.33 4.54
N SER A 163 8.15 2.66 5.64
CA SER A 163 7.14 1.59 5.66
C SER A 163 6.31 1.64 6.94
N HIS A 164 4.98 1.56 6.81
CA HIS A 164 4.04 1.35 7.91
C HIS A 164 3.06 0.26 7.51
N ILE A 165 3.31 -0.97 7.95
CA ILE A 165 2.70 -2.14 7.34
C ILE A 165 2.10 -3.14 8.34
N MET A 166 1.14 -3.90 7.84
CA MET A 166 0.75 -5.21 8.40
C MET A 166 1.69 -6.27 7.80
N ALA A 167 2.27 -7.14 8.60
CA ALA A 167 3.20 -8.18 8.12
C ALA A 167 2.62 -9.04 6.99
N ALA A 168 1.35 -9.41 7.13
CA ALA A 168 0.60 -10.11 6.09
C ALA A 168 -0.72 -9.39 5.80
N THR A 169 -1.81 -9.78 6.44
CA THR A 169 -3.17 -9.29 6.22
C THR A 169 -3.94 -9.43 7.54
N ALA A 170 -5.08 -8.73 7.68
CA ALA A 170 -5.82 -8.69 8.94
C ALA A 170 -6.29 -10.06 9.45
N ASP A 171 -6.45 -11.05 8.60
CA ASP A 171 -6.84 -12.41 8.98
C ASP A 171 -5.68 -13.27 9.52
N ARG A 172 -4.46 -12.73 9.59
CA ARG A 172 -3.24 -13.45 9.99
C ARG A 172 -2.51 -12.77 11.14
N VAL A 173 -1.89 -13.57 11.99
CA VAL A 173 -0.98 -13.06 13.01
C VAL A 173 0.42 -12.78 12.40
N PRO A 174 1.20 -11.82 12.93
CA PRO A 174 0.92 -10.96 14.08
C PRO A 174 -0.05 -9.83 13.75
N CYS A 175 -0.94 -9.52 14.72
CA CYS A 175 -1.94 -8.44 14.59
C CYS A 175 -1.40 -7.11 15.14
N ILE A 176 -0.25 -6.67 14.62
CA ILE A 176 0.47 -5.47 15.05
C ILE A 176 0.96 -4.66 13.85
N TRP A 177 1.10 -3.34 14.04
CA TRP A 177 1.73 -2.48 13.06
C TRP A 177 3.25 -2.58 13.13
N ILE A 178 3.90 -2.60 11.97
CA ILE A 178 5.35 -2.60 11.82
C ILE A 178 5.74 -1.35 11.03
N GLU A 179 6.55 -0.49 11.64
CA GLU A 179 7.09 0.71 10.99
C GLU A 179 8.60 0.58 10.85
N ASN A 180 9.11 0.67 9.63
CA ASN A 180 10.53 0.57 9.32
C ASN A 180 11.20 -0.66 9.96
N GLY A 181 10.52 -1.81 9.89
CA GLY A 181 10.98 -3.09 10.41
C GLY A 181 10.80 -3.29 11.93
N ARG A 182 10.19 -2.36 12.66
CA ARG A 182 9.94 -2.46 14.10
C ARG A 182 8.45 -2.43 14.41
N ALA A 183 8.04 -3.31 15.31
CA ALA A 183 6.66 -3.29 15.81
C ALA A 183 6.41 -2.04 16.66
N LEU A 184 5.25 -1.43 16.49
CA LEU A 184 4.82 -0.24 17.23
C LEU A 184 4.08 -0.63 18.52
N GLY A 185 4.25 0.16 19.56
CA GLY A 185 3.47 0.07 20.79
C GLY A 185 3.79 -1.13 21.69
N LEU A 186 4.91 -1.84 21.45
CA LEU A 186 5.31 -2.97 22.29
C LEU A 186 5.70 -2.52 23.70
N SER A 187 5.32 -3.36 24.67
CA SER A 187 5.86 -3.32 26.03
C SER A 187 6.95 -4.39 26.20
N PRO A 188 8.10 -4.05 26.80
CA PRO A 188 9.12 -5.06 27.13
C PRO A 188 8.61 -6.17 28.05
N ASP A 189 7.61 -5.88 28.87
CA ASP A 189 7.04 -6.82 29.84
C ASP A 189 5.99 -7.76 29.22
N ASP A 190 5.56 -7.50 27.97
CA ASP A 190 4.57 -8.31 27.26
C ASP A 190 5.01 -8.52 25.80
N PRO A 191 6.06 -9.33 25.57
CA PRO A 191 6.60 -9.56 24.24
C PRO A 191 5.63 -10.33 23.34
N VAL A 192 5.68 -10.05 22.03
CA VAL A 192 4.94 -10.77 21.00
C VAL A 192 5.62 -12.10 20.67
N GLU A 193 4.84 -13.16 20.71
CA GLU A 193 5.24 -14.47 20.22
C GLU A 193 4.26 -14.93 19.11
N VAL A 194 4.82 -15.48 18.02
CA VAL A 194 4.05 -15.93 16.85
C VAL A 194 4.48 -17.34 16.46
N SER A 195 3.52 -18.18 16.08
CA SER A 195 3.78 -19.54 15.59
C SER A 195 2.75 -19.91 14.52
N TYR A 196 3.22 -20.54 13.44
CA TYR A 196 2.35 -21.10 12.40
C TYR A 196 2.32 -22.64 12.45
N THR A 197 2.93 -23.24 13.48
CA THR A 197 3.02 -24.70 13.63
C THR A 197 2.23 -25.26 14.80
N LYS A 198 2.15 -24.52 15.92
CA LYS A 198 1.46 -24.98 17.14
C LYS A 198 0.96 -23.82 17.97
N ASN A 199 -0.14 -24.05 18.69
CA ASN A 199 -0.68 -23.08 19.64
C ASN A 199 0.22 -22.96 20.89
N PHE A 200 0.12 -21.83 21.55
CA PHE A 200 0.72 -21.59 22.86
C PHE A 200 -0.13 -22.23 23.97
N PRO A 201 0.49 -22.82 24.98
CA PRO A 201 -0.26 -23.45 26.08
C PRO A 201 -1.20 -22.47 26.76
N GLY A 202 -2.48 -22.88 26.87
CA GLY A 202 -3.52 -22.10 27.55
C GLY A 202 -4.20 -21.01 26.68
N GLU A 203 -3.70 -20.75 25.46
CA GLU A 203 -4.32 -19.76 24.57
C GLU A 203 -5.53 -20.35 23.85
N PRO A 204 -6.69 -19.64 23.85
CA PRO A 204 -7.89 -20.12 23.17
C PRO A 204 -7.75 -20.04 21.65
N THR A 205 -8.50 -20.93 20.96
CA THR A 205 -8.59 -20.90 19.49
C THR A 205 -10.04 -20.70 19.05
N GLY A 206 -10.23 -20.13 17.87
CA GLY A 206 -11.56 -19.99 17.30
C GLY A 206 -12.24 -21.32 17.04
N LYS A 207 -11.46 -22.39 16.83
CA LYS A 207 -11.94 -23.75 16.65
C LYS A 207 -12.54 -24.33 17.92
N ASP A 208 -11.84 -24.16 19.04
CA ASP A 208 -12.20 -24.81 20.31
C ASP A 208 -13.08 -23.92 21.20
N ASN A 209 -13.09 -22.60 20.95
CA ASN A 209 -13.77 -21.58 21.73
C ASN A 209 -14.60 -20.63 20.85
N PRO A 210 -15.55 -21.13 20.03
CA PRO A 210 -16.32 -20.29 19.11
C PRO A 210 -17.19 -19.25 19.84
N GLU A 211 -17.53 -19.48 21.10
CA GLU A 211 -18.31 -18.56 21.96
C GLU A 211 -17.56 -17.26 22.29
N LEU A 212 -16.23 -17.22 22.12
CA LEU A 212 -15.41 -16.02 22.31
C LEU A 212 -15.37 -15.12 21.07
N LEU A 213 -15.93 -15.58 19.95
CA LEU A 213 -15.88 -14.85 18.70
C LEU A 213 -17.04 -13.86 18.58
N ARG A 214 -16.72 -12.61 18.21
CA ARG A 214 -17.70 -11.58 17.86
C ARG A 214 -18.05 -11.54 16.37
N LEU A 215 -17.23 -12.18 15.52
CA LEU A 215 -17.47 -12.34 14.10
C LEU A 215 -17.40 -13.82 13.73
N HIS A 216 -18.29 -14.23 12.81
CA HIS A 216 -18.22 -15.57 12.25
C HIS A 216 -16.92 -15.73 11.44
N PRO A 217 -16.11 -16.76 11.72
CA PRO A 217 -14.83 -16.96 11.03
C PRO A 217 -15.02 -17.35 9.57
N SER A 218 -14.08 -16.95 8.73
CA SER A 218 -13.92 -17.53 7.40
C SER A 218 -13.39 -18.96 7.53
N HIS A 219 -13.64 -19.80 6.51
CA HIS A 219 -13.18 -21.18 6.51
C HIS A 219 -11.65 -21.29 6.72
N GLY A 220 -11.24 -22.07 7.72
CA GLY A 220 -9.83 -22.27 8.05
C GLY A 220 -9.15 -21.11 8.80
N HIS A 221 -9.90 -20.06 9.17
CA HIS A 221 -9.41 -18.95 10.00
C HIS A 221 -9.87 -19.17 11.44
N ASP A 222 -9.41 -20.24 12.08
CA ASP A 222 -9.96 -20.75 13.33
C ASP A 222 -8.91 -20.97 14.43
N MET A 223 -7.71 -20.32 14.26
CA MET A 223 -6.61 -20.44 15.22
C MET A 223 -6.71 -19.33 16.30
N SER A 224 -5.64 -18.59 16.61
CA SER A 224 -5.67 -17.59 17.70
C SER A 224 -6.82 -16.62 17.60
N ILE A 225 -7.38 -16.28 18.75
CA ILE A 225 -8.41 -15.24 18.88
C ILE A 225 -7.74 -13.93 19.28
N VAL A 226 -7.84 -12.92 18.43
CA VAL A 226 -7.36 -11.56 18.71
C VAL A 226 -8.53 -10.59 18.51
N ASN A 227 -8.82 -9.77 19.52
CA ASN A 227 -9.95 -8.83 19.52
C ASN A 227 -11.32 -9.50 19.26
N GLY A 228 -11.51 -10.75 19.70
CA GLY A 228 -12.73 -11.52 19.44
C GLY A 228 -12.88 -12.00 18.00
N ILE A 229 -11.79 -12.02 17.23
CA ILE A 229 -11.74 -12.51 15.85
C ILE A 229 -10.68 -13.60 15.74
N SER A 230 -11.04 -14.74 15.18
CA SER A 230 -10.09 -15.81 14.95
C SER A 230 -9.21 -15.54 13.72
N ARG A 231 -7.96 -15.94 13.80
CA ARG A 231 -6.93 -15.67 12.79
C ARG A 231 -6.35 -16.97 12.23
N ILE A 232 -5.55 -16.85 11.19
CA ILE A 232 -4.61 -17.89 10.76
C ILE A 232 -3.30 -17.68 11.49
N GLY A 233 -2.78 -18.75 12.12
CA GLY A 233 -1.58 -18.73 12.96
C GLY A 233 -1.90 -18.46 14.43
N TYR A 234 -0.89 -18.63 15.27
CA TYR A 234 -0.99 -18.52 16.71
C TYR A 234 -0.14 -17.35 17.21
N MET A 235 -0.68 -16.60 18.15
CA MET A 235 -0.06 -15.42 18.72
C MET A 235 -0.41 -15.32 20.21
N ARG A 236 0.56 -14.88 21.02
CA ARG A 236 0.31 -14.41 22.39
C ARG A 236 1.17 -13.19 22.70
N GLY A 237 0.82 -12.47 23.76
CA GLY A 237 1.51 -11.25 24.17
C GLY A 237 1.24 -10.06 23.24
N GLY A 238 1.98 -8.98 23.44
CA GLY A 238 1.91 -7.75 22.66
C GLY A 238 0.59 -7.01 22.78
N LYS A 239 -0.14 -7.13 23.90
CA LYS A 239 -1.49 -6.56 24.08
C LYS A 239 -1.54 -5.05 23.80
N SER A 240 -0.50 -4.32 24.18
CA SER A 240 -0.40 -2.87 23.96
C SER A 240 -0.12 -2.48 22.51
N ALA A 241 0.35 -3.43 21.69
CA ALA A 241 0.69 -3.23 20.28
C ALA A 241 -0.42 -3.67 19.31
N LEU A 242 -1.42 -4.41 19.81
CA LEU A 242 -2.51 -4.92 18.97
C LEU A 242 -3.25 -3.76 18.32
N TRP A 243 -3.45 -3.83 17.00
CA TRP A 243 -4.38 -2.92 16.35
C TRP A 243 -5.82 -3.19 16.79
N ARG A 244 -6.69 -2.18 16.68
CA ARG A 244 -8.12 -2.36 16.70
C ARG A 244 -8.60 -2.59 15.28
N ASP A 245 -9.30 -3.69 15.01
CA ASP A 245 -9.67 -4.08 13.64
C ASP A 245 -10.50 -3.03 12.91
N GLN A 246 -11.44 -2.41 13.60
CA GLN A 246 -12.29 -1.35 13.06
C GLN A 246 -11.52 -0.09 12.65
N ASP A 247 -10.31 0.11 13.19
CA ASP A 247 -9.49 1.29 12.91
C ASP A 247 -8.38 1.02 11.86
N ILE A 248 -8.29 -0.22 11.34
CA ILE A 248 -7.23 -0.58 10.39
C ILE A 248 -7.22 0.35 9.18
N GLN A 249 -8.36 0.55 8.53
CA GLN A 249 -8.44 1.39 7.34
C GLN A 249 -8.13 2.85 7.66
N ASP A 250 -8.65 3.37 8.76
CA ASP A 250 -8.36 4.74 9.22
C ASP A 250 -6.89 4.93 9.57
N SER A 251 -6.25 3.93 10.19
CA SER A 251 -4.82 3.95 10.47
C SER A 251 -3.98 3.98 9.20
N ILE A 252 -4.34 3.17 8.20
CA ILE A 252 -3.69 3.19 6.88
C ILE A 252 -3.79 4.57 6.25
N ILE A 253 -4.99 5.16 6.22
CA ILE A 253 -5.21 6.46 5.59
C ILE A 253 -4.53 7.60 6.38
N ALA A 254 -4.59 7.60 7.70
CA ALA A 254 -3.91 8.60 8.52
C ALA A 254 -2.40 8.62 8.27
N ASN A 255 -1.77 7.43 8.18
CA ASN A 255 -0.34 7.34 7.88
C ASN A 255 -0.02 7.71 6.43
N ALA A 256 -0.91 7.42 5.47
CA ALA A 256 -0.75 7.87 4.08
C ALA A 256 -0.81 9.39 3.96
N VAL A 257 -1.78 10.03 4.63
CA VAL A 257 -1.90 11.50 4.66
C VAL A 257 -0.66 12.11 5.30
N ARG A 258 -0.20 11.60 6.45
CA ARG A 258 1.04 12.03 7.10
C ARG A 258 2.24 11.97 6.14
N PHE A 259 2.44 10.85 5.45
CA PHE A 259 3.52 10.69 4.48
C PHE A 259 3.41 11.72 3.35
N ILE A 260 2.23 11.90 2.78
CA ILE A 260 1.98 12.84 1.69
C ILE A 260 2.28 14.28 2.14
N GLU A 261 1.80 14.70 3.31
CA GLU A 261 2.04 16.04 3.85
C GLU A 261 3.53 16.29 4.10
N GLU A 262 4.21 15.35 4.78
CA GLU A 262 5.65 15.45 5.06
C GLU A 262 6.49 15.51 3.79
N LYS A 263 6.22 14.66 2.79
CA LYS A 263 7.00 14.60 1.57
C LYS A 263 6.66 15.75 0.60
N SER A 264 5.43 16.23 0.61
CA SER A 264 5.02 17.38 -0.21
C SER A 264 5.57 18.73 0.29
N ALA A 265 6.11 18.76 1.50
CA ALA A 265 6.81 19.95 2.03
C ALA A 265 8.18 20.20 1.37
N SER A 266 8.67 19.27 0.51
CA SER A 266 9.91 19.40 -0.24
C SER A 266 9.67 19.39 -1.74
N ASP A 267 10.69 19.81 -2.52
CA ASP A 267 10.65 19.73 -3.99
C ASP A 267 10.93 18.33 -4.54
N LYS A 268 11.36 17.39 -3.70
CA LYS A 268 11.60 16.00 -4.09
C LYS A 268 10.26 15.31 -4.36
N PRO A 269 10.02 14.73 -5.54
CA PRO A 269 8.78 13.99 -5.79
C PRO A 269 8.72 12.74 -4.91
N TRP A 270 7.51 12.25 -4.68
CA TRP A 270 7.30 11.05 -3.88
C TRP A 270 6.48 9.99 -4.61
N PHE A 271 6.78 8.74 -4.29
CA PHE A 271 6.00 7.55 -4.65
C PHE A 271 5.47 6.89 -3.38
N LEU A 272 4.18 6.72 -3.30
CA LEU A 272 3.51 5.98 -2.21
C LEU A 272 2.76 4.77 -2.75
N TYR A 273 3.19 3.57 -2.32
CA TYR A 273 2.43 2.34 -2.47
C TYR A 273 1.47 2.20 -1.30
N LEU A 274 0.20 2.54 -1.53
CA LEU A 274 -0.89 2.49 -0.55
C LEU A 274 -1.68 1.18 -0.76
N ALA A 275 -1.45 0.22 0.11
CA ALA A 275 -2.09 -1.09 0.06
C ALA A 275 -3.22 -1.17 1.09
N THR A 276 -4.45 -0.98 0.65
CA THR A 276 -5.61 -1.01 1.55
C THR A 276 -5.89 -2.42 2.07
N ASN A 277 -6.63 -2.53 3.18
CA ASN A 277 -7.07 -3.80 3.74
C ASN A 277 -8.47 -4.18 3.27
N ASP A 278 -9.37 -3.19 3.18
CA ASP A 278 -10.74 -3.44 2.78
C ASP A 278 -10.82 -3.78 1.28
N ILE A 279 -11.58 -4.73 0.94
CA ILE A 279 -12.65 -5.47 1.63
C ILE A 279 -12.24 -6.91 2.04
N HIS A 280 -10.95 -7.18 2.20
CA HIS A 280 -10.46 -8.50 2.62
C HIS A 280 -11.00 -8.89 4.02
N VAL A 281 -11.11 -10.18 4.27
CA VAL A 281 -11.52 -10.72 5.57
C VAL A 281 -10.40 -10.50 6.64
N PRO A 282 -10.78 -10.38 7.93
CA PRO A 282 -12.11 -10.22 8.50
C PRO A 282 -12.69 -8.87 8.12
N ARG A 283 -13.97 -8.85 7.76
CA ARG A 283 -14.66 -7.61 7.43
C ARG A 283 -15.22 -7.01 8.72
N ASP A 284 -14.48 -6.07 9.26
CA ASP A 284 -14.82 -5.38 10.49
C ASP A 284 -14.65 -3.85 10.30
N PRO A 285 -15.45 -3.26 9.41
CA PRO A 285 -15.35 -1.85 9.11
C PRO A 285 -15.65 -1.00 10.34
N HIS A 286 -15.11 0.21 10.40
CA HIS A 286 -15.39 1.14 11.48
C HIS A 286 -16.88 1.32 11.67
N GLU A 287 -17.34 1.41 12.91
CA GLU A 287 -18.76 1.46 13.31
C GLU A 287 -19.59 2.52 12.59
N ARG A 288 -18.96 3.62 12.11
CA ARG A 288 -19.64 4.65 11.28
C ARG A 288 -20.17 4.12 9.96
N PHE A 289 -19.66 2.98 9.46
CA PHE A 289 -20.10 2.35 8.22
C PHE A 289 -21.05 1.17 8.43
N VAL A 290 -21.05 0.57 9.62
CA VAL A 290 -21.87 -0.62 9.91
C VAL A 290 -23.34 -0.37 9.64
N GLY A 291 -23.96 -1.22 8.82
CA GLY A 291 -25.36 -1.14 8.40
C GLY A 291 -25.68 -0.05 7.37
N LYS A 292 -24.67 0.71 6.88
CA LYS A 292 -24.92 1.81 5.96
C LYS A 292 -25.10 1.37 4.51
N SER A 293 -24.49 0.27 4.11
CA SER A 293 -24.60 -0.24 2.74
C SER A 293 -25.93 -0.96 2.45
N GLY A 294 -26.58 -1.52 3.47
CA GLY A 294 -27.69 -2.46 3.30
C GLY A 294 -27.28 -3.83 2.74
N HIS A 295 -25.98 -4.08 2.57
CA HIS A 295 -25.43 -5.32 1.99
C HIS A 295 -24.49 -6.08 2.94
N GLY A 296 -24.69 -5.91 4.27
CA GLY A 296 -23.89 -6.55 5.31
C GLY A 296 -22.47 -6.02 5.36
N LEU A 297 -21.63 -6.65 6.19
CA LEU A 297 -20.27 -6.18 6.49
C LEU A 297 -19.37 -6.04 5.25
N ARG A 298 -19.60 -6.85 4.21
CA ARG A 298 -18.84 -6.73 2.96
C ARG A 298 -19.13 -5.42 2.23
N GLY A 299 -20.42 -5.05 2.17
CA GLY A 299 -20.84 -3.78 1.58
C GLY A 299 -20.40 -2.59 2.43
N ASP A 300 -20.48 -2.72 3.75
CA ASP A 300 -20.05 -1.68 4.68
C ASP A 300 -18.53 -1.45 4.59
N ALA A 301 -17.73 -2.51 4.40
CA ALA A 301 -16.29 -2.41 4.13
C ALA A 301 -16.00 -1.75 2.77
N LEU A 302 -16.84 -1.95 1.76
CA LEU A 302 -16.69 -1.25 0.48
C LEU A 302 -16.97 0.26 0.59
N LEU A 303 -17.91 0.66 1.45
CA LEU A 303 -18.12 2.08 1.79
C LEU A 303 -16.92 2.66 2.56
N SER A 304 -16.29 1.86 3.40
CA SER A 304 -15.06 2.25 4.12
C SER A 304 -13.88 2.43 3.18
N PHE A 305 -13.80 1.61 2.14
CA PHE A 305 -12.77 1.72 1.11
C PHE A 305 -12.90 2.99 0.29
N ASP A 306 -14.12 3.32 -0.20
CA ASP A 306 -14.39 4.49 -1.05
C ASP A 306 -14.24 5.80 -0.28
#